data_933a20b12a75fa638a251e3cf29aa4d1
#
_entry.id   933a20b12a75fa638a251e3cf29aa4d1
#
_cell.length_a   1.000
_cell.length_b   1.000
_cell.length_c   1.000
_cell.angle_alpha   90.00
_cell.angle_beta   90.00
_cell.angle_gamma   90.00
#
_symmetry.space_group_name_H-M   'P 1'
#
loop_
_entity.id
_entity.type
_entity.pdbx_description
1 polymer ?
#
loop_
_entity_poly.entity_id
_entity_poly.type
_entity_poly.pdbx_seq_one_letter_code
_entity_poly.pdbx_strand_id
1 'polypeptide(L)'
;VRAARFALIALLTVAIACQSERDQSSATRVGHGAKPAQRIISLIPSATETIVALGAADRLVARTAFDVDSALAHLPSVGEGLTPSLELLTTLQPDLVVAWPDNASRSVITRLERFGARIYTPQVQTLADLRQATRELGDMLGLAESADSLVASIDGELQAVRAAAAGREQPSVFYVVWYDPPTTAGPGTYIDELLQIAGGRNVFGDAPGLWPQVSMEAVVRRQPDVVLISQTEDSPIDVTNLRSAVGWRELRAVKEGRVVQVEADLYNRPGPRVAEAARRLAALLHPSHAERR
;
A
#
# COMPACT_ATOMS: atom_id res chain seq x y z
N VAL A 1 42.50 66.41 28.91
CA VAL A 1 41.37 66.99 28.19
C VAL A 1 40.90 66.01 27.08
N ARG A 2 39.68 65.65 27.07
CA ARG A 2 38.88 64.89 26.09
C ARG A 2 38.75 63.38 26.33
N ALA A 3 37.58 63.07 26.87
CA ALA A 3 37.02 61.75 27.05
C ALA A 3 36.66 61.11 25.70
N ALA A 4 37.03 59.86 25.51
CA ALA A 4 36.53 58.98 24.45
C ALA A 4 35.50 58.02 25.02
N ARG A 5 34.26 58.17 24.60
CA ARG A 5 33.13 57.25 24.93
C ARG A 5 33.22 56.03 24.01
N PHE A 6 33.42 54.86 24.59
CA PHE A 6 33.26 53.56 23.91
C PHE A 6 31.76 53.18 23.90
N ALA A 7 31.18 53.18 22.72
CA ALA A 7 29.84 52.61 22.50
C ALA A 7 29.95 51.08 22.35
N LEU A 8 29.35 50.33 23.22
CA LEU A 8 29.23 48.90 23.18
C LEU A 8 28.06 48.53 22.25
N ILE A 9 28.35 48.02 21.06
CA ILE A 9 27.32 47.48 20.14
C ILE A 9 27.11 46.03 20.53
N ALA A 10 25.98 45.71 21.18
CA ALA A 10 25.53 44.36 21.43
C ALA A 10 24.97 43.78 20.12
N LEU A 11 25.69 42.81 19.56
CA LEU A 11 25.22 42.01 18.41
C LEU A 11 24.21 40.99 18.90
N LEU A 12 22.93 41.24 18.64
CA LEU A 12 21.83 40.29 18.88
C LEU A 12 21.82 39.30 17.72
N THR A 13 22.39 38.10 17.90
CA THR A 13 22.26 37.00 16.97
C THR A 13 20.87 36.35 17.15
N VAL A 14 19.97 36.67 16.24
CA VAL A 14 18.70 35.95 16.10
C VAL A 14 18.97 34.60 15.45
N ALA A 15 18.98 33.55 16.25
CA ALA A 15 18.95 32.17 15.76
C ALA A 15 17.56 31.90 15.19
N ILE A 16 17.42 31.94 13.87
CA ILE A 16 16.24 31.43 13.19
C ILE A 16 16.32 29.90 13.25
N ALA A 17 15.63 29.32 14.21
CA ALA A 17 15.37 27.89 14.23
C ALA A 17 14.38 27.62 13.10
N CYS A 18 14.87 27.02 12.00
CA CYS A 18 14.02 26.33 11.05
C CYS A 18 13.38 25.15 11.77
N GLN A 19 12.21 25.34 12.32
CA GLN A 19 11.31 24.25 12.64
C GLN A 19 10.79 23.73 11.30
N SER A 20 11.33 22.58 10.88
CA SER A 20 10.66 21.77 9.88
C SER A 20 9.33 21.35 10.48
N GLU A 21 8.26 21.97 9.99
CA GLU A 21 6.91 21.47 10.21
C GLU A 21 6.86 20.07 9.60
N ARG A 22 7.07 19.08 10.46
CA ARG A 22 6.57 17.74 10.19
C ARG A 22 5.06 17.90 10.19
N ASP A 23 4.50 17.85 8.99
CA ASP A 23 3.08 17.72 8.76
C ASP A 23 2.62 16.52 9.60
N GLN A 24 2.07 16.81 10.78
CA GLN A 24 1.48 15.82 11.65
C GLN A 24 0.16 15.48 10.98
N SER A 25 0.17 14.42 10.14
CA SER A 25 -1.06 13.81 9.69
C SER A 25 -1.89 13.53 10.93
N SER A 26 -3.02 14.20 11.04
CA SER A 26 -4.01 14.00 12.08
C SER A 26 -4.70 12.66 11.87
N ALA A 27 -3.97 11.56 12.09
CA ALA A 27 -4.60 10.28 12.36
C ALA A 27 -5.46 10.51 13.61
N THR A 28 -6.77 10.42 13.47
CA THR A 28 -7.70 10.55 14.58
C THR A 28 -7.30 9.53 15.63
N ARG A 29 -6.67 9.97 16.73
CA ARG A 29 -6.31 9.09 17.84
C ARG A 29 -7.63 8.53 18.38
N VAL A 30 -7.83 7.22 18.16
CA VAL A 30 -8.95 6.51 18.77
C VAL A 30 -8.81 6.63 20.28
N GLY A 31 -9.71 7.39 20.90
CA GLY A 31 -9.75 7.53 22.36
C GLY A 31 -10.00 6.14 22.98
N HIS A 32 -9.10 5.70 23.85
CA HIS A 32 -9.31 4.49 24.67
C HIS A 32 -10.64 4.65 25.43
N GLY A 33 -11.64 3.82 25.12
CA GLY A 33 -12.97 3.85 25.72
C GLY A 33 -14.15 4.04 24.75
N ALA A 34 -13.90 4.21 23.44
CA ALA A 34 -14.98 4.21 22.47
C ALA A 34 -15.61 2.81 22.35
N LYS A 35 -16.93 2.73 22.17
CA LYS A 35 -17.60 1.44 21.93
C LYS A 35 -17.07 0.80 20.65
N PRO A 36 -16.90 -0.53 20.61
CA PRO A 36 -16.55 -1.27 19.39
C PRO A 36 -17.53 -0.97 18.27
N ALA A 37 -17.01 -0.76 17.06
CA ALA A 37 -17.83 -0.51 15.88
C ALA A 37 -18.69 -1.74 15.55
N GLN A 38 -19.96 -1.49 15.19
CA GLN A 38 -20.95 -2.51 14.88
C GLN A 38 -21.52 -2.35 13.46
N ARG A 39 -21.42 -1.16 12.86
CA ARG A 39 -21.93 -0.87 11.51
C ARG A 39 -20.82 -0.20 10.69
N ILE A 40 -20.12 -1.01 9.91
CA ILE A 40 -18.89 -0.60 9.27
C ILE A 40 -19.11 -0.47 7.76
N ILE A 41 -18.61 0.61 7.18
CA ILE A 41 -18.41 0.72 5.74
C ILE A 41 -16.93 0.90 5.49
N SER A 42 -16.33 0.02 4.71
CA SER A 42 -14.96 0.18 4.23
C SER A 42 -14.99 0.58 2.75
N LEU A 43 -14.31 1.68 2.43
CA LEU A 43 -14.10 2.16 1.06
C LEU A 43 -12.72 1.75 0.52
N ILE A 44 -11.95 1.01 1.31
CA ILE A 44 -10.60 0.53 0.98
C ILE A 44 -10.63 -1.00 0.96
N PRO A 45 -10.51 -1.65 -0.20
CA PRO A 45 -10.63 -3.11 -0.31
C PRO A 45 -9.67 -3.89 0.60
N SER A 46 -8.40 -3.45 0.74
CA SER A 46 -7.45 -4.10 1.65
C SER A 46 -7.85 -3.98 3.14
N ALA A 47 -8.52 -2.88 3.52
CA ALA A 47 -9.07 -2.74 4.87
C ALA A 47 -10.33 -3.60 5.04
N THR A 48 -11.16 -3.74 3.99
CA THR A 48 -12.29 -4.70 4.00
C THR A 48 -11.78 -6.12 4.24
N GLU A 49 -10.75 -6.55 3.50
CA GLU A 49 -10.12 -7.86 3.69
C GLU A 49 -9.58 -8.03 5.13
N THR A 50 -9.00 -6.97 5.70
CA THR A 50 -8.52 -6.99 7.09
C THR A 50 -9.66 -7.14 8.09
N ILE A 51 -10.78 -6.40 7.92
CA ILE A 51 -11.97 -6.52 8.77
C ILE A 51 -12.54 -7.93 8.71
N VAL A 52 -12.60 -8.53 7.52
CA VAL A 52 -13.04 -9.93 7.34
C VAL A 52 -12.08 -10.90 8.06
N ALA A 53 -10.79 -10.73 7.89
CA ALA A 53 -9.76 -11.57 8.52
C ALA A 53 -9.75 -11.45 10.06
N LEU A 54 -10.15 -10.30 10.60
CA LEU A 54 -10.35 -10.11 12.05
C LEU A 54 -11.61 -10.79 12.59
N GLY A 55 -12.49 -11.33 11.72
CA GLY A 55 -13.73 -11.97 12.11
C GLY A 55 -14.92 -11.04 12.31
N ALA A 56 -14.88 -9.84 11.68
CA ALA A 56 -15.94 -8.83 11.79
C ALA A 56 -16.71 -8.61 10.47
N ALA A 57 -16.76 -9.62 9.59
CA ALA A 57 -17.47 -9.54 8.30
C ALA A 57 -18.98 -9.23 8.49
N ASP A 58 -19.60 -9.74 9.54
CA ASP A 58 -21.00 -9.53 9.91
C ASP A 58 -21.33 -8.09 10.31
N ARG A 59 -20.32 -7.29 10.63
CA ARG A 59 -20.47 -5.86 10.95
C ARG A 59 -20.37 -4.96 9.73
N LEU A 60 -19.94 -5.48 8.57
CA LEU A 60 -19.95 -4.74 7.31
C LEU A 60 -21.41 -4.56 6.85
N VAL A 61 -21.80 -3.32 6.56
CA VAL A 61 -23.17 -2.99 6.10
C VAL A 61 -23.22 -2.60 4.62
N ALA A 62 -22.06 -2.49 3.98
CA ALA A 62 -21.92 -2.28 2.54
C ALA A 62 -20.54 -2.74 2.07
N ARG A 63 -20.39 -2.89 0.77
CA ARG A 63 -19.12 -3.18 0.08
C ARG A 63 -18.88 -2.18 -1.05
N THR A 64 -17.65 -2.08 -1.51
CA THR A 64 -17.33 -1.41 -2.78
C THR A 64 -17.52 -2.35 -3.98
N ALA A 65 -17.46 -1.80 -5.19
CA ALA A 65 -17.44 -2.60 -6.42
C ALA A 65 -16.16 -3.49 -6.52
N PHE A 66 -15.09 -3.11 -5.81
CA PHE A 66 -13.81 -3.81 -5.81
C PHE A 66 -13.67 -4.86 -4.70
N ASP A 67 -14.67 -5.02 -3.84
CA ASP A 67 -14.71 -6.09 -2.83
C ASP A 67 -15.31 -7.36 -3.47
N VAL A 68 -14.44 -8.27 -3.88
CA VAL A 68 -14.79 -9.48 -4.65
C VAL A 68 -15.06 -10.71 -3.78
N ASP A 69 -14.93 -10.61 -2.44
CA ASP A 69 -15.20 -11.73 -1.54
C ASP A 69 -16.67 -12.15 -1.64
N SER A 70 -16.91 -13.41 -1.97
CA SER A 70 -18.24 -13.99 -2.11
C SER A 70 -19.08 -13.90 -0.82
N ALA A 71 -18.43 -13.89 0.34
CA ALA A 71 -19.10 -13.70 1.63
C ALA A 71 -19.78 -12.33 1.74
N LEU A 72 -19.30 -11.32 1.00
CA LEU A 72 -19.83 -9.95 0.99
C LEU A 72 -20.80 -9.68 -0.17
N ALA A 73 -21.02 -10.64 -1.07
CA ALA A 73 -21.86 -10.46 -2.27
C ALA A 73 -23.32 -10.06 -1.97
N HIS A 74 -23.81 -10.41 -0.78
CA HIS A 74 -25.16 -10.05 -0.32
C HIS A 74 -25.31 -8.59 0.13
N LEU A 75 -24.19 -7.88 0.37
CA LEU A 75 -24.19 -6.49 0.82
C LEU A 75 -24.43 -5.52 -0.34
N PRO A 76 -25.13 -4.40 -0.10
CA PRO A 76 -25.30 -3.35 -1.10
C PRO A 76 -23.94 -2.76 -1.49
N SER A 77 -23.75 -2.50 -2.79
CA SER A 77 -22.55 -1.83 -3.27
C SER A 77 -22.70 -0.31 -3.17
N VAL A 78 -21.73 0.35 -2.55
CA VAL A 78 -21.66 1.82 -2.51
C VAL A 78 -20.96 2.43 -3.74
N GLY A 79 -20.61 1.59 -4.73
CA GLY A 79 -19.86 2.00 -5.92
C GLY A 79 -18.36 1.89 -5.69
N GLU A 80 -17.60 2.74 -6.36
CA GLU A 80 -16.14 2.79 -6.21
C GLU A 80 -15.74 3.51 -4.91
N GLY A 81 -14.65 3.04 -4.28
CA GLY A 81 -14.20 3.57 -3.00
C GLY A 81 -13.82 5.05 -3.00
N LEU A 82 -13.39 5.59 -4.16
CA LEU A 82 -13.04 7.01 -4.31
C LEU A 82 -14.26 7.90 -4.57
N THR A 83 -15.31 7.37 -5.20
CA THR A 83 -16.54 8.10 -5.56
C THR A 83 -17.78 7.35 -5.08
N PRO A 84 -17.92 7.12 -3.76
CA PRO A 84 -19.03 6.33 -3.23
C PRO A 84 -20.37 7.09 -3.29
N SER A 85 -21.48 6.33 -3.34
CA SER A 85 -22.82 6.88 -3.21
C SER A 85 -23.07 7.46 -1.81
N LEU A 86 -23.02 8.78 -1.67
CA LEU A 86 -23.23 9.46 -0.40
C LEU A 86 -24.63 9.22 0.17
N GLU A 87 -25.65 9.11 -0.68
CA GLU A 87 -27.03 8.81 -0.27
C GLU A 87 -27.09 7.46 0.43
N LEU A 88 -26.50 6.44 -0.18
CA LEU A 88 -26.46 5.09 0.39
C LEU A 88 -25.64 5.06 1.67
N LEU A 89 -24.47 5.73 1.71
CA LEU A 89 -23.64 5.82 2.92
C LEU A 89 -24.43 6.40 4.10
N THR A 90 -25.20 7.46 3.87
CA THR A 90 -26.00 8.10 4.94
C THR A 90 -27.20 7.27 5.36
N THR A 91 -27.85 6.58 4.41
CA THR A 91 -29.00 5.69 4.71
C THR A 91 -28.58 4.49 5.56
N LEU A 92 -27.39 3.96 5.34
CA LEU A 92 -26.87 2.81 6.08
C LEU A 92 -26.43 3.14 7.51
N GLN A 93 -26.33 4.42 7.89
CA GLN A 93 -26.00 4.88 9.25
C GLN A 93 -24.78 4.13 9.85
N PRO A 94 -23.60 4.20 9.23
CA PRO A 94 -22.41 3.55 9.78
C PRO A 94 -21.94 4.25 11.06
N ASP A 95 -21.36 3.50 11.99
CA ASP A 95 -20.66 4.03 13.16
C ASP A 95 -19.13 4.11 12.95
N LEU A 96 -18.62 3.41 11.91
CA LEU A 96 -17.24 3.49 11.44
C LEU A 96 -17.20 3.49 9.91
N VAL A 97 -16.45 4.42 9.34
CA VAL A 97 -16.13 4.44 7.91
C VAL A 97 -14.62 4.43 7.73
N VAL A 98 -14.11 3.45 6.99
CA VAL A 98 -12.71 3.38 6.58
C VAL A 98 -12.61 3.98 5.18
N ALA A 99 -11.82 5.03 5.01
CA ALA A 99 -11.77 5.80 3.77
C ALA A 99 -10.34 6.18 3.37
N TRP A 100 -10.14 6.49 2.09
CA TRP A 100 -8.86 7.02 1.61
C TRP A 100 -8.60 8.43 2.16
N PRO A 101 -7.33 8.76 2.51
CA PRO A 101 -6.97 10.06 3.07
C PRO A 101 -6.81 11.16 2.01
N ASP A 102 -7.52 11.07 0.90
CA ASP A 102 -7.41 12.01 -0.20
C ASP A 102 -8.44 13.17 -0.13
N ASN A 103 -8.21 14.20 -0.97
CA ASN A 103 -9.08 15.36 -1.02
C ASN A 103 -10.43 15.10 -1.70
N ALA A 104 -10.52 14.08 -2.56
CA ALA A 104 -11.77 13.75 -3.27
C ALA A 104 -12.84 13.24 -2.29
N SER A 105 -12.41 12.48 -1.30
CA SER A 105 -13.28 11.93 -0.24
C SER A 105 -13.63 12.94 0.85
N ARG A 106 -12.96 14.09 0.95
CA ARG A 106 -13.10 15.03 2.08
C ARG A 106 -14.53 15.53 2.32
N SER A 107 -15.27 15.83 1.27
CA SER A 107 -16.67 16.29 1.40
C SER A 107 -17.59 15.20 1.93
N VAL A 108 -17.37 13.97 1.49
CA VAL A 108 -18.08 12.77 1.94
C VAL A 108 -17.75 12.51 3.42
N ILE A 109 -16.47 12.51 3.77
CA ILE A 109 -15.97 12.33 5.14
C ILE A 109 -16.62 13.34 6.09
N THR A 110 -16.52 14.66 5.79
CA THR A 110 -17.08 15.72 6.64
C THR A 110 -18.58 15.55 6.85
N ARG A 111 -19.30 15.05 5.85
CA ARG A 111 -20.75 14.82 5.97
C ARG A 111 -21.04 13.63 6.87
N LEU A 112 -20.30 12.53 6.73
CA LEU A 112 -20.46 11.34 7.57
C LEU A 112 -20.13 11.61 9.04
N GLU A 113 -19.10 12.41 9.32
CA GLU A 113 -18.77 12.86 10.68
C GLU A 113 -19.94 13.62 11.34
N ARG A 114 -20.65 14.47 10.58
CA ARG A 114 -21.84 15.18 11.07
C ARG A 114 -23.01 14.25 11.42
N PHE A 115 -23.06 13.07 10.84
CA PHE A 115 -24.02 12.02 11.18
C PHE A 115 -23.52 11.09 12.30
N GLY A 116 -22.36 11.40 12.90
CA GLY A 116 -21.83 10.67 14.05
C GLY A 116 -20.96 9.47 13.72
N ALA A 117 -20.63 9.23 12.44
CA ALA A 117 -19.69 8.19 12.06
C ALA A 117 -18.27 8.57 12.48
N ARG A 118 -17.53 7.61 13.03
CA ARG A 118 -16.07 7.71 13.18
C ARG A 118 -15.43 7.47 11.82
N ILE A 119 -14.43 8.27 11.46
CA ILE A 119 -13.70 8.11 10.21
C ILE A 119 -12.30 7.62 10.52
N TYR A 120 -11.88 6.58 9.82
CA TYR A 120 -10.54 6.06 9.87
C TYR A 120 -9.90 6.11 8.48
N THR A 121 -8.74 6.75 8.37
CA THR A 121 -8.02 6.97 7.10
C THR A 121 -6.61 6.42 7.20
N PRO A 122 -6.43 5.08 7.08
CA PRO A 122 -5.11 4.48 7.16
C PRO A 122 -4.23 4.89 5.97
N GLN A 123 -2.95 5.12 6.23
CA GLN A 123 -1.92 5.32 5.21
C GLN A 123 -0.95 4.14 5.26
N VAL A 124 -1.13 3.17 4.38
CA VAL A 124 -0.32 1.95 4.36
C VAL A 124 0.65 2.01 3.18
N GLN A 125 1.89 2.36 3.46
CA GLN A 125 2.98 2.42 2.49
C GLN A 125 4.01 1.31 2.71
N THR A 126 4.19 0.87 3.95
CA THR A 126 5.16 -0.13 4.39
C THR A 126 4.46 -1.32 5.05
N LEU A 127 5.18 -2.43 5.26
CA LEU A 127 4.68 -3.53 6.09
C LEU A 127 4.53 -3.14 7.57
N ALA A 128 5.28 -2.15 8.03
CA ALA A 128 5.11 -1.60 9.37
C ALA A 128 3.77 -0.87 9.50
N ASP A 129 3.40 -0.05 8.50
CA ASP A 129 2.10 0.63 8.46
C ASP A 129 0.95 -0.36 8.41
N LEU A 130 1.11 -1.47 7.64
CA LEU A 130 0.11 -2.53 7.59
C LEU A 130 -0.15 -3.15 8.97
N ARG A 131 0.92 -3.47 9.72
CA ARG A 131 0.78 -4.01 11.08
C ARG A 131 0.08 -3.03 12.00
N GLN A 132 0.44 -1.74 11.92
CA GLN A 132 -0.19 -0.69 12.70
C GLN A 132 -1.67 -0.54 12.35
N ALA A 133 -2.02 -0.43 11.06
CA ALA A 133 -3.39 -0.29 10.60
C ALA A 133 -4.25 -1.51 11.01
N THR A 134 -3.69 -2.72 10.97
CA THR A 134 -4.38 -3.94 11.42
C THR A 134 -4.71 -3.86 12.91
N ARG A 135 -3.77 -3.42 13.76
CA ARG A 135 -4.00 -3.26 15.20
C ARG A 135 -5.00 -2.15 15.49
N GLU A 136 -4.89 -1.01 14.82
CA GLU A 136 -5.82 0.11 14.97
C GLU A 136 -7.26 -0.30 14.61
N LEU A 137 -7.44 -1.07 13.53
CA LEU A 137 -8.73 -1.66 13.20
C LEU A 137 -9.19 -2.63 14.30
N GLY A 138 -8.31 -3.49 14.80
CA GLY A 138 -8.60 -4.39 15.91
C GLY A 138 -9.11 -3.65 17.15
N ASP A 139 -8.47 -2.55 17.52
CA ASP A 139 -8.89 -1.71 18.65
C ASP A 139 -10.27 -1.09 18.41
N MET A 140 -10.51 -0.52 17.21
CA MET A 140 -11.80 0.08 16.85
C MET A 140 -12.94 -0.91 16.84
N LEU A 141 -12.65 -2.18 16.56
CA LEU A 141 -13.60 -3.27 16.52
C LEU A 141 -13.75 -4.02 17.87
N GLY A 142 -12.87 -3.72 18.84
CA GLY A 142 -12.79 -4.49 20.10
C GLY A 142 -12.25 -5.91 19.90
N LEU A 143 -11.37 -6.11 18.91
CA LEU A 143 -10.77 -7.37 18.48
C LEU A 143 -9.23 -7.31 18.52
N ALA A 144 -8.65 -6.65 19.53
CA ALA A 144 -7.21 -6.45 19.64
C ALA A 144 -6.41 -7.76 19.63
N GLU A 145 -6.88 -8.81 20.34
CA GLU A 145 -6.21 -10.11 20.36
C GLU A 145 -6.22 -10.79 18.98
N SER A 146 -7.33 -10.66 18.23
CA SER A 146 -7.42 -11.17 16.86
C SER A 146 -6.45 -10.44 15.93
N ALA A 147 -6.31 -9.11 16.12
CA ALA A 147 -5.39 -8.29 15.33
C ALA A 147 -3.93 -8.66 15.59
N ASP A 148 -3.55 -8.84 16.85
CA ASP A 148 -2.19 -9.27 17.20
C ASP A 148 -1.90 -10.69 16.67
N SER A 149 -2.87 -11.59 16.73
CA SER A 149 -2.75 -12.94 16.18
C SER A 149 -2.59 -12.92 14.65
N LEU A 150 -3.37 -12.09 13.96
CA LEU A 150 -3.27 -11.92 12.51
C LEU A 150 -1.90 -11.35 12.10
N VAL A 151 -1.43 -10.31 12.80
CA VAL A 151 -0.11 -9.72 12.56
C VAL A 151 0.99 -10.75 12.80
N ALA A 152 0.93 -11.50 13.88
CA ALA A 152 1.92 -12.54 14.20
C ALA A 152 1.95 -13.66 13.13
N SER A 153 0.78 -14.06 12.61
CA SER A 153 0.67 -15.03 11.52
C SER A 153 1.32 -14.52 10.23
N ILE A 154 1.00 -13.28 9.82
CA ILE A 154 1.59 -12.64 8.65
C ILE A 154 3.11 -12.57 8.79
N ASP A 155 3.61 -12.11 9.93
CA ASP A 155 5.05 -11.98 10.19
C ASP A 155 5.77 -13.33 10.15
N GLY A 156 5.17 -14.37 10.73
CA GLY A 156 5.70 -15.72 10.70
C GLY A 156 5.82 -16.27 9.27
N GLU A 157 4.77 -16.07 8.45
CA GLU A 157 4.78 -16.50 7.06
C GLU A 157 5.81 -15.70 6.21
N LEU A 158 5.90 -14.38 6.39
CA LEU A 158 6.90 -13.55 5.71
C LEU A 158 8.32 -13.97 6.09
N GLN A 159 8.56 -14.28 7.38
CA GLN A 159 9.85 -14.79 7.83
C GLN A 159 10.19 -16.14 7.22
N ALA A 160 9.22 -17.05 7.08
CA ALA A 160 9.41 -18.34 6.42
C ALA A 160 9.79 -18.18 4.94
N VAL A 161 9.16 -17.25 4.22
CA VAL A 161 9.50 -16.92 2.82
C VAL A 161 10.93 -16.38 2.75
N ARG A 162 11.30 -15.44 3.62
CA ARG A 162 12.65 -14.87 3.68
C ARG A 162 13.71 -15.94 3.94
N ALA A 163 13.45 -16.85 4.87
CA ALA A 163 14.35 -17.96 5.18
C ALA A 163 14.51 -18.91 3.99
N ALA A 164 13.43 -19.20 3.26
CA ALA A 164 13.47 -20.07 2.07
C ALA A 164 14.20 -19.43 0.88
N ALA A 165 14.22 -18.11 0.78
CA ALA A 165 14.93 -17.33 -0.25
C ALA A 165 16.42 -17.11 0.12
N ALA A 166 16.79 -17.28 1.38
CA ALA A 166 18.14 -17.00 1.85
C ALA A 166 19.19 -17.86 1.12
N GLY A 167 20.29 -17.20 0.71
CA GLY A 167 21.40 -17.86 0.01
C GLY A 167 21.12 -18.20 -1.47
N ARG A 168 19.94 -17.86 -1.99
CA ARG A 168 19.64 -17.97 -3.42
C ARG A 168 20.18 -16.76 -4.19
N GLU A 169 20.30 -16.91 -5.51
CA GLU A 169 20.56 -15.78 -6.41
C GLU A 169 19.47 -14.72 -6.27
N GLN A 170 19.85 -13.45 -6.28
CA GLN A 170 18.91 -12.34 -6.14
C GLN A 170 18.67 -11.66 -7.50
N PRO A 171 17.69 -12.12 -8.29
CA PRO A 171 17.39 -11.50 -9.57
C PRO A 171 16.94 -10.04 -9.36
N SER A 172 17.37 -9.19 -10.27
CA SER A 172 16.94 -7.80 -10.31
C SER A 172 15.55 -7.70 -10.94
N VAL A 173 14.64 -6.97 -10.27
CA VAL A 173 13.23 -6.93 -10.62
C VAL A 173 12.81 -5.50 -10.95
N PHE A 174 12.15 -5.33 -12.09
CA PHE A 174 11.37 -4.13 -12.40
C PHE A 174 9.89 -4.44 -12.17
N TYR A 175 9.32 -3.85 -11.11
CA TYR A 175 7.90 -3.99 -10.80
C TYR A 175 7.12 -2.81 -11.40
N VAL A 176 6.20 -3.08 -12.31
CA VAL A 176 5.38 -2.08 -12.99
C VAL A 176 4.03 -1.99 -12.30
N VAL A 177 3.84 -0.94 -11.50
CA VAL A 177 2.56 -0.63 -10.83
C VAL A 177 1.56 -0.06 -11.84
N TRP A 178 2.04 0.82 -12.71
CA TRP A 178 1.29 1.45 -13.78
C TRP A 178 2.14 1.48 -15.05
N TYR A 179 1.52 1.17 -16.18
CA TYR A 179 2.26 0.91 -17.42
C TYR A 179 2.62 2.16 -18.22
N ASP A 180 1.70 3.13 -18.32
CA ASP A 180 1.88 4.32 -19.15
C ASP A 180 1.36 5.60 -18.48
N PRO A 181 2.25 6.51 -18.03
CA PRO A 181 3.70 6.36 -17.99
C PRO A 181 4.16 5.32 -16.95
N PRO A 182 5.29 4.61 -17.20
CA PRO A 182 5.75 3.58 -16.27
C PRO A 182 5.97 4.12 -14.87
N THR A 183 5.19 3.60 -13.91
CA THR A 183 5.31 3.91 -12.48
C THR A 183 5.71 2.63 -11.76
N THR A 184 6.67 2.72 -10.85
CA THR A 184 7.22 1.57 -10.12
C THR A 184 7.20 1.78 -8.62
N ALA A 185 7.52 0.73 -7.87
CA ALA A 185 7.75 0.79 -6.45
C ALA A 185 9.17 1.33 -6.17
N GLY A 186 9.26 2.40 -5.42
CA GLY A 186 10.52 2.94 -4.90
C GLY A 186 10.94 2.29 -3.58
N PRO A 187 12.06 2.77 -2.99
CA PRO A 187 12.60 2.20 -1.76
C PRO A 187 11.64 2.37 -0.58
N GLY A 188 11.57 1.35 0.27
CA GLY A 188 10.79 1.37 1.50
C GLY A 188 9.27 1.22 1.31
N THR A 189 8.78 1.00 0.10
CA THR A 189 7.38 0.58 -0.10
C THR A 189 7.19 -0.87 0.32
N TYR A 190 5.97 -1.26 0.72
CA TYR A 190 5.68 -2.66 1.02
C TYR A 190 5.98 -3.59 -0.17
N ILE A 191 5.86 -3.13 -1.41
CA ILE A 191 6.25 -3.90 -2.61
C ILE A 191 7.76 -4.11 -2.65
N ASP A 192 8.55 -3.07 -2.37
CA ASP A 192 10.01 -3.19 -2.27
C ASP A 192 10.42 -4.17 -1.16
N GLU A 193 9.76 -4.08 0.01
CA GLU A 193 9.96 -5.03 1.12
C GLU A 193 9.58 -6.46 0.72
N LEU A 194 8.45 -6.68 0.00
CA LEU A 194 8.03 -7.99 -0.48
C LEU A 194 9.02 -8.58 -1.50
N LEU A 195 9.55 -7.76 -2.42
CA LEU A 195 10.59 -8.19 -3.36
C LEU A 195 11.83 -8.68 -2.62
N GLN A 196 12.28 -7.93 -1.61
CA GLN A 196 13.44 -8.31 -0.78
C GLN A 196 13.17 -9.59 0.03
N ILE A 197 11.97 -9.72 0.62
CA ILE A 197 11.55 -10.93 1.34
C ILE A 197 11.53 -12.14 0.42
N ALA A 198 11.07 -11.97 -0.82
CA ALA A 198 11.03 -13.01 -1.83
C ALA A 198 12.40 -13.34 -2.44
N GLY A 199 13.48 -12.69 -2.01
CA GLY A 199 14.84 -12.89 -2.51
C GLY A 199 15.12 -12.20 -3.85
N GLY A 200 14.38 -11.18 -4.21
CA GLY A 200 14.64 -10.30 -5.35
C GLY A 200 15.30 -8.99 -4.96
N ARG A 201 15.78 -8.25 -5.94
CA ARG A 201 16.34 -6.91 -5.78
C ARG A 201 15.58 -5.92 -6.66
N ASN A 202 14.95 -4.94 -6.07
CA ASN A 202 14.28 -3.87 -6.79
C ASN A 202 15.29 -3.02 -7.59
N VAL A 203 15.13 -2.92 -8.91
CA VAL A 203 16.04 -2.12 -9.75
C VAL A 203 15.90 -0.62 -9.51
N PHE A 204 14.80 -0.17 -8.89
CA PHE A 204 14.54 1.21 -8.50
C PHE A 204 14.52 1.42 -6.98
N GLY A 205 15.16 0.53 -6.23
CA GLY A 205 15.34 0.69 -4.79
C GLY A 205 16.22 1.87 -4.36
N ASP A 206 16.77 2.63 -5.32
CA ASP A 206 17.53 3.88 -5.15
C ASP A 206 16.81 5.11 -5.73
N ALA A 207 15.59 4.94 -6.25
CA ALA A 207 14.85 6.04 -6.85
C ALA A 207 14.29 7.00 -5.78
N PRO A 208 14.12 8.28 -6.09
CA PRO A 208 13.49 9.22 -5.18
C PRO A 208 11.98 8.98 -5.08
N GLY A 209 11.46 8.96 -3.84
CA GLY A 209 10.03 8.80 -3.57
C GLY A 209 9.55 7.35 -3.58
N LEU A 210 8.31 7.16 -3.11
CA LEU A 210 7.72 5.83 -2.93
C LEU A 210 7.19 5.23 -4.25
N TRP A 211 6.62 6.07 -5.11
CA TRP A 211 5.99 5.66 -6.36
C TRP A 211 6.51 6.48 -7.55
N PRO A 212 7.80 6.31 -7.92
CA PRO A 212 8.40 7.12 -8.97
C PRO A 212 7.89 6.73 -10.36
N GLN A 213 7.61 7.75 -11.18
CA GLN A 213 7.54 7.57 -12.62
C GLN A 213 8.95 7.47 -13.17
N VAL A 214 9.19 6.52 -14.05
CA VAL A 214 10.52 6.23 -14.61
C VAL A 214 10.48 6.27 -16.13
N SER A 215 11.56 6.72 -16.75
CA SER A 215 11.67 6.67 -18.20
C SER A 215 12.12 5.28 -18.67
N MET A 216 11.69 4.88 -19.87
CA MET A 216 12.15 3.62 -20.46
C MET A 216 13.67 3.58 -20.68
N GLU A 217 14.33 4.73 -20.91
CA GLU A 217 15.80 4.77 -20.96
C GLU A 217 16.43 4.40 -19.61
N ALA A 218 15.81 4.81 -18.49
CA ALA A 218 16.29 4.45 -17.16
C ALA A 218 16.12 2.95 -16.91
N VAL A 219 15.00 2.35 -17.36
CA VAL A 219 14.77 0.91 -17.29
C VAL A 219 15.78 0.15 -18.13
N VAL A 220 16.01 0.58 -19.40
CA VAL A 220 16.97 -0.04 -20.31
C VAL A 220 18.40 0.02 -19.75
N ARG A 221 18.80 1.14 -19.13
CA ARG A 221 20.13 1.22 -18.49
C ARG A 221 20.30 0.24 -17.33
N ARG A 222 19.22 -0.08 -16.60
CA ARG A 222 19.26 -0.98 -15.43
C ARG A 222 19.15 -2.45 -15.78
N GLN A 223 18.65 -2.78 -16.98
CA GLN A 223 18.52 -4.16 -17.50
C GLN A 223 18.01 -5.16 -16.44
N PRO A 224 16.75 -5.07 -16.01
CA PRO A 224 16.19 -6.00 -15.02
C PRO A 224 16.26 -7.45 -15.52
N ASP A 225 16.49 -8.38 -14.60
CA ASP A 225 16.44 -9.82 -14.90
C ASP A 225 15.00 -10.32 -15.06
N VAL A 226 14.06 -9.69 -14.35
CA VAL A 226 12.64 -10.01 -14.39
C VAL A 226 11.83 -8.73 -14.44
N VAL A 227 10.78 -8.73 -15.26
CA VAL A 227 9.75 -7.66 -15.24
C VAL A 227 8.46 -8.25 -14.72
N LEU A 228 7.91 -7.64 -13.68
CA LEU A 228 6.59 -7.97 -13.15
C LEU A 228 5.64 -6.83 -13.50
N ILE A 229 4.56 -7.14 -14.21
CA ILE A 229 3.56 -6.16 -14.62
C ILE A 229 2.26 -6.44 -13.90
N SER A 230 1.90 -5.51 -13.01
CA SER A 230 0.64 -5.55 -12.31
C SER A 230 -0.51 -5.21 -13.27
N GLN A 231 -1.54 -6.04 -13.28
CA GLN A 231 -2.71 -5.82 -14.11
C GLN A 231 -4.01 -6.18 -13.39
N THR A 232 -5.09 -5.51 -13.77
CA THR A 232 -6.46 -5.87 -13.40
C THR A 232 -7.12 -6.65 -14.54
N GLU A 233 -8.21 -7.36 -14.24
CA GLU A 233 -9.00 -8.05 -15.27
C GLU A 233 -9.54 -7.09 -16.33
N ASP A 234 -9.89 -5.85 -15.92
CA ASP A 234 -10.48 -4.83 -16.79
C ASP A 234 -9.44 -4.11 -17.69
N SER A 235 -8.16 -4.25 -17.43
CA SER A 235 -7.10 -3.59 -18.19
C SER A 235 -5.92 -4.54 -18.46
N PRO A 236 -6.14 -5.58 -19.26
CA PRO A 236 -5.08 -6.52 -19.58
C PRO A 236 -4.01 -5.85 -20.46
N ILE A 237 -2.76 -5.94 -20.03
CA ILE A 237 -1.60 -5.51 -20.84
C ILE A 237 -1.20 -6.69 -21.69
N ASP A 238 -1.23 -6.53 -23.01
CA ASP A 238 -0.73 -7.55 -23.92
C ASP A 238 0.80 -7.58 -23.89
N VAL A 239 1.36 -8.46 -23.06
CA VAL A 239 2.80 -8.63 -22.92
C VAL A 239 3.47 -9.14 -24.20
N THR A 240 2.72 -9.71 -25.14
CA THR A 240 3.27 -10.18 -26.43
C THR A 240 3.72 -9.00 -27.28
N ASN A 241 3.07 -7.86 -27.16
CA ASN A 241 3.40 -6.62 -27.86
C ASN A 241 4.68 -5.95 -27.35
N LEU A 242 5.14 -6.28 -26.14
CA LEU A 242 6.35 -5.69 -25.56
C LEU A 242 7.61 -6.00 -26.38
N ARG A 243 7.64 -7.13 -27.09
CA ARG A 243 8.75 -7.48 -27.98
C ARG A 243 8.93 -6.53 -29.17
N SER A 244 7.89 -5.78 -29.54
CA SER A 244 7.90 -4.78 -30.59
C SER A 244 7.88 -3.33 -30.05
N ALA A 245 7.49 -3.15 -28.79
CA ALA A 245 7.34 -1.83 -28.19
C ALA A 245 8.70 -1.15 -27.96
N VAL A 246 8.77 0.15 -28.26
CA VAL A 246 9.98 0.97 -28.12
C VAL A 246 10.43 0.96 -26.65
N GLY A 247 11.73 0.76 -26.43
CA GLY A 247 12.32 0.64 -25.10
C GLY A 247 12.16 -0.78 -24.52
N TRP A 248 10.95 -1.35 -24.51
CA TRP A 248 10.70 -2.69 -23.97
C TRP A 248 11.47 -3.80 -24.69
N ARG A 249 11.47 -3.78 -26.04
CA ARG A 249 12.20 -4.74 -26.88
C ARG A 249 13.71 -4.81 -26.61
N GLU A 250 14.26 -3.79 -25.95
CA GLU A 250 15.69 -3.68 -25.65
C GLU A 250 16.05 -4.39 -24.34
N LEU A 251 15.05 -4.66 -23.49
CA LEU A 251 15.25 -5.33 -22.23
C LEU A 251 15.59 -6.82 -22.45
N ARG A 252 16.63 -7.29 -21.72
CA ARG A 252 16.99 -8.70 -21.69
C ARG A 252 15.82 -9.56 -21.22
N ALA A 253 15.13 -9.13 -20.16
CA ALA A 253 13.95 -9.82 -19.63
C ALA A 253 12.86 -10.04 -20.68
N VAL A 254 12.61 -9.07 -21.58
CA VAL A 254 11.64 -9.20 -22.67
C VAL A 254 12.11 -10.20 -23.73
N LYS A 255 13.40 -10.14 -24.10
CA LYS A 255 14.00 -11.07 -25.10
C LYS A 255 13.99 -12.52 -24.60
N GLU A 256 14.23 -12.71 -23.31
CA GLU A 256 14.29 -14.02 -22.65
C GLU A 256 12.92 -14.55 -22.19
N GLY A 257 11.85 -13.76 -22.38
CA GLY A 257 10.49 -14.14 -21.94
C GLY A 257 10.30 -14.09 -20.42
N ARG A 258 11.13 -13.33 -19.70
CA ARG A 258 11.05 -13.14 -18.26
C ARG A 258 10.19 -11.92 -17.87
N VAL A 259 9.06 -11.79 -18.54
CA VAL A 259 8.01 -10.82 -18.24
C VAL A 259 6.80 -11.58 -17.72
N VAL A 260 6.39 -11.29 -16.49
CA VAL A 260 5.30 -12.00 -15.83
C VAL A 260 4.21 -10.98 -15.46
N GLN A 261 2.99 -11.29 -15.83
CA GLN A 261 1.82 -10.57 -15.38
C GLN A 261 1.44 -11.06 -13.98
N VAL A 262 1.16 -10.11 -13.08
CA VAL A 262 0.76 -10.39 -11.71
C VAL A 262 -0.56 -9.71 -11.38
N GLU A 263 -1.36 -10.35 -10.54
CA GLU A 263 -2.68 -9.89 -10.14
C GLU A 263 -2.58 -8.61 -9.30
N ALA A 264 -3.08 -7.47 -9.79
CA ALA A 264 -3.04 -6.20 -9.06
C ALA A 264 -3.71 -6.30 -7.68
N ASP A 265 -4.80 -7.04 -7.59
CA ASP A 265 -5.57 -7.22 -6.35
C ASP A 265 -4.79 -7.94 -5.24
N LEU A 266 -3.83 -8.78 -5.60
CA LEU A 266 -2.98 -9.44 -4.62
C LEU A 266 -1.76 -8.58 -4.28
N TYR A 267 -1.16 -7.93 -5.27
CA TYR A 267 0.15 -7.29 -5.09
C TYR A 267 0.07 -5.80 -4.80
N ASN A 268 -0.96 -5.09 -5.31
CA ASN A 268 -1.10 -3.64 -5.10
C ASN A 268 -2.03 -3.26 -3.93
N ARG A 269 -2.56 -4.26 -3.21
CA ARG A 269 -3.40 -4.04 -2.03
C ARG A 269 -2.66 -4.49 -0.76
N PRO A 270 -2.06 -3.56 0.01
CA PRO A 270 -1.43 -3.93 1.28
C PRO A 270 -2.48 -4.35 2.30
N GLY A 271 -2.68 -5.65 2.43
CA GLY A 271 -3.71 -6.27 3.26
C GLY A 271 -3.24 -7.60 3.85
N PRO A 272 -4.13 -8.40 4.43
CA PRO A 272 -3.75 -9.65 5.13
C PRO A 272 -3.11 -10.70 4.21
N ARG A 273 -3.27 -10.56 2.88
CA ARG A 273 -2.71 -11.48 1.90
C ARG A 273 -1.26 -11.18 1.47
N VAL A 274 -0.57 -10.22 2.12
CA VAL A 274 0.82 -9.87 1.74
C VAL A 274 1.79 -11.05 1.86
N ALA A 275 1.55 -11.99 2.77
CA ALA A 275 2.37 -13.19 2.91
C ALA A 275 2.16 -14.16 1.72
N GLU A 276 0.95 -14.28 1.22
CA GLU A 276 0.65 -15.00 -0.03
C GLU A 276 1.37 -14.34 -1.22
N ALA A 277 1.30 -13.00 -1.33
CA ALA A 277 2.01 -12.26 -2.35
C ALA A 277 3.52 -12.53 -2.30
N ALA A 278 4.14 -12.50 -1.11
CA ALA A 278 5.55 -12.81 -0.94
C ALA A 278 5.90 -14.25 -1.37
N ARG A 279 5.07 -15.25 -1.01
CA ARG A 279 5.28 -16.65 -1.42
C ARG A 279 5.21 -16.82 -2.94
N ARG A 280 4.20 -16.21 -3.57
CA ARG A 280 4.06 -16.25 -5.04
C ARG A 280 5.22 -15.53 -5.74
N LEU A 281 5.67 -14.37 -5.20
CA LEU A 281 6.88 -13.69 -5.71
C LEU A 281 8.11 -14.60 -5.61
N ALA A 282 8.33 -15.24 -4.47
CA ALA A 282 9.48 -16.13 -4.31
C ALA A 282 9.46 -17.29 -5.32
N ALA A 283 8.29 -17.87 -5.61
CA ALA A 283 8.14 -18.91 -6.62
C ALA A 283 8.44 -18.37 -8.03
N LEU A 284 7.99 -17.17 -8.38
CA LEU A 284 8.25 -16.51 -9.67
C LEU A 284 9.75 -16.17 -9.85
N LEU A 285 10.40 -15.71 -8.79
CA LEU A 285 11.80 -15.29 -8.83
C LEU A 285 12.75 -16.49 -8.81
N HIS A 286 12.34 -17.60 -8.19
CA HIS A 286 13.14 -18.80 -7.99
C HIS A 286 12.44 -20.07 -8.51
N PRO A 287 12.08 -20.14 -9.82
CA PRO A 287 11.39 -21.30 -10.36
C PRO A 287 12.22 -22.56 -10.16
N SER A 288 11.57 -23.66 -9.86
CA SER A 288 12.19 -24.97 -9.77
C SER A 288 12.80 -25.40 -11.12
N HIS A 289 13.79 -26.32 -11.09
CA HIS A 289 14.38 -26.82 -12.34
C HIS A 289 13.35 -27.47 -13.29
N ALA A 290 12.22 -27.95 -12.77
CA ALA A 290 11.14 -28.53 -13.54
C ALA A 290 10.31 -27.51 -14.33
N GLU A 291 10.22 -26.25 -13.84
CA GLU A 291 9.43 -25.15 -14.42
C GLU A 291 10.22 -24.30 -15.44
N ARG A 292 11.51 -24.60 -15.62
CA ARG A 292 12.40 -23.90 -16.57
C ARG A 292 12.49 -24.57 -17.97
N ARG A 293 11.62 -25.55 -18.25
CA ARG A 293 11.62 -26.26 -19.55
C ARG A 293 10.44 -25.89 -20.42
#